data_db71165f17d3f48789d4ac6694aff586
#
_entry.id   db71165f17d3f48789d4ac6694aff586
#
_cell.length_a   1.000
_cell.length_b   1.000
_cell.length_c   1.000
_cell.angle_alpha   90.00
_cell.angle_beta   90.00
_cell.angle_gamma   90.00
#
_symmetry.space_group_name_H-M   'P 1'
#
loop_
_entity.id
_entity.type
_entity.pdbx_description
1 polymer ?
#
loop_
_entity_poly.entity_id
_entity_poly.type
_entity_poly.pdbx_seq_one_letter_code
_entity_poly.pdbx_strand_id
1 'polypeptide(L)'
;MKELKYVCAQPDDTYYTWQVHMWLESLREQGKSKDAIILIYTPQKREFNTKWQQVVDLYPEAEWNFYKDKEGELTNLISIYIPIMRPWLLWRYWSEHPEMKDHAIFYCDSDILWTDKFNIDDYIEDDVCYLSDTNSYINASYFDSKVHQ
;
A
#
# COMPACT_ATOMS: atom_id res chain seq x y z
N MET A 1 12.51 10.36 17.29
CA MET A 1 12.35 9.53 16.08
C MET A 1 10.88 9.42 15.77
N LYS A 2 10.49 9.66 14.54
CA LYS A 2 9.11 9.52 14.10
C LYS A 2 8.70 8.05 14.17
N GLU A 3 7.48 7.77 14.63
CA GLU A 3 6.94 6.41 14.62
C GLU A 3 6.81 5.92 13.16
N LEU A 4 7.28 4.69 12.88
CA LEU A 4 7.22 4.12 11.54
C LEU A 4 5.87 3.44 11.30
N LYS A 5 5.23 3.77 10.17
CA LYS A 5 4.03 3.10 9.68
C LYS A 5 4.33 2.31 8.41
N TYR A 6 3.77 1.12 8.32
CA TYR A 6 3.89 0.23 7.16
C TYR A 6 2.63 0.36 6.31
N VAL A 7 2.77 0.90 5.10
CA VAL A 7 1.63 1.22 4.23
C VAL A 7 1.61 0.32 3.02
N CYS A 8 0.45 -0.28 2.76
CA CYS A 8 0.18 -1.09 1.58
C CYS A 8 -1.10 -0.60 0.90
N ALA A 9 -1.07 -0.41 -0.43
CA ALA A 9 -2.20 0.06 -1.23
C ALA A 9 -2.52 -0.92 -2.35
N GLN A 10 -3.74 -1.50 -2.36
CA GLN A 10 -4.14 -2.55 -3.29
C GLN A 10 -5.55 -2.33 -3.86
N PRO A 11 -5.85 -2.87 -5.05
CA PRO A 11 -7.19 -2.87 -5.58
C PRO A 11 -8.10 -3.83 -4.80
N ASP A 12 -9.39 -3.53 -4.80
CA ASP A 12 -10.44 -4.37 -4.21
C ASP A 12 -10.71 -5.59 -5.10
N ASP A 13 -9.78 -6.54 -5.07
CA ASP A 13 -9.86 -7.80 -5.79
C ASP A 13 -9.47 -8.97 -4.89
N THR A 14 -10.13 -10.11 -5.08
CA THR A 14 -9.89 -11.34 -4.32
C THR A 14 -8.43 -11.81 -4.38
N TYR A 15 -7.75 -11.55 -5.51
CA TYR A 15 -6.34 -11.90 -5.66
C TYR A 15 -5.45 -11.24 -4.60
N TYR A 16 -5.75 -10.00 -4.20
CA TYR A 16 -4.94 -9.29 -3.22
C TYR A 16 -5.27 -9.62 -1.77
N THR A 17 -6.41 -10.25 -1.49
CA THR A 17 -6.79 -10.59 -0.12
C THR A 17 -5.79 -11.54 0.53
N TRP A 18 -5.33 -12.57 -0.19
CA TRP A 18 -4.36 -13.51 0.34
C TRP A 18 -2.95 -12.90 0.45
N GLN A 19 -2.56 -12.02 -0.48
CA GLN A 19 -1.27 -11.32 -0.40
C GLN A 19 -1.20 -10.42 0.84
N VAL A 20 -2.24 -9.59 1.05
CA VAL A 20 -2.31 -8.73 2.23
C VAL A 20 -2.37 -9.55 3.53
N HIS A 21 -3.06 -10.70 3.52
CA HIS A 21 -3.05 -11.63 4.64
C HIS A 21 -1.63 -12.10 4.97
N MET A 22 -0.89 -12.60 3.99
CA MET A 22 0.49 -13.07 4.18
C MET A 22 1.45 -11.94 4.61
N TRP A 23 1.28 -10.75 4.03
CA TRP A 23 2.04 -9.57 4.40
C TRP A 23 1.81 -9.18 5.87
N LEU A 24 0.54 -9.12 6.31
CA LEU A 24 0.18 -8.81 7.68
C LEU A 24 0.66 -9.89 8.66
N GLU A 25 0.59 -11.18 8.29
CA GLU A 25 1.12 -12.25 9.12
C GLU A 25 2.63 -12.10 9.32
N SER A 26 3.38 -11.80 8.25
CA SER A 26 4.81 -11.56 8.36
C SER A 26 5.15 -10.35 9.24
N LEU A 27 4.35 -9.27 9.18
CA LEU A 27 4.49 -8.12 10.09
C LEU A 27 4.10 -8.48 11.53
N ARG A 28 3.08 -9.33 11.72
CA ARG A 28 2.66 -9.80 13.05
C ARG A 28 3.77 -10.60 13.73
N GLU A 29 4.46 -11.49 12.99
CA GLU A 29 5.62 -12.22 13.49
C GLU A 29 6.75 -11.28 13.92
N GLN A 30 6.86 -10.10 13.33
CA GLN A 30 7.81 -9.05 13.72
C GLN A 30 7.29 -8.16 14.87
N GLY A 31 6.02 -8.33 15.30
CA GLY A 31 5.36 -7.46 16.28
C GLY A 31 4.99 -6.06 15.74
N LYS A 32 4.84 -5.92 14.41
CA LYS A 32 4.64 -4.65 13.71
C LYS A 32 3.25 -4.51 13.06
N SER A 33 2.38 -5.53 13.12
CA SER A 33 1.06 -5.47 12.46
C SER A 33 0.16 -4.34 12.94
N LYS A 34 0.30 -3.89 14.20
CA LYS A 34 -0.43 -2.73 14.75
C LYS A 34 -0.06 -1.39 14.09
N ASP A 35 1.10 -1.34 13.43
CA ASP A 35 1.61 -0.16 12.74
C ASP A 35 1.35 -0.25 11.22
N ALA A 36 0.58 -1.26 10.80
CA ALA A 36 0.20 -1.46 9.41
C ALA A 36 -1.04 -0.64 9.03
N ILE A 37 -0.99 0.00 7.87
CA ILE A 37 -2.08 0.76 7.26
C ILE A 37 -2.37 0.16 5.89
N ILE A 38 -3.59 -0.31 5.69
CA ILE A 38 -4.03 -0.93 4.45
C ILE A 38 -5.04 -0.01 3.75
N LEU A 39 -4.73 0.32 2.51
CA LEU A 39 -5.55 1.18 1.65
C LEU A 39 -6.12 0.33 0.51
N ILE A 40 -7.45 0.24 0.41
CA ILE A 40 -8.12 -0.57 -0.60
C ILE A 40 -8.94 0.33 -1.54
N TYR A 41 -8.70 0.19 -2.84
CA TYR A 41 -9.40 0.91 -3.89
C TYR A 41 -10.54 0.08 -4.48
N THR A 42 -11.77 0.60 -4.40
CA THR A 42 -12.95 0.01 -5.06
C THR A 42 -13.37 0.88 -6.26
N PRO A 43 -13.42 0.34 -7.49
CA PRO A 43 -13.89 1.08 -8.65
C PRO A 43 -15.35 1.53 -8.53
N GLN A 44 -15.70 2.62 -9.21
CA GLN A 44 -17.04 3.23 -9.15
C GLN A 44 -18.18 2.23 -9.35
N LYS A 45 -18.07 1.35 -10.36
CA LYS A 45 -19.13 0.41 -10.78
C LYS A 45 -19.11 -0.92 -10.03
N ARG A 46 -18.17 -1.14 -9.12
CA ARG A 46 -18.09 -2.37 -8.33
C ARG A 46 -18.63 -2.16 -6.93
N GLU A 47 -19.28 -3.16 -6.39
CA GLU A 47 -19.55 -3.24 -4.98
C GLU A 47 -18.31 -3.75 -4.24
N PHE A 48 -18.22 -3.44 -2.96
CA PHE A 48 -17.14 -3.84 -2.09
C PHE A 48 -17.03 -5.38 -2.01
N ASN A 49 -15.82 -5.90 -2.14
CA ASN A 49 -15.55 -7.33 -2.05
C ASN A 49 -15.59 -7.80 -0.59
N THR A 50 -16.62 -8.56 -0.25
CA THR A 50 -16.85 -9.06 1.12
C THR A 50 -15.77 -9.99 1.66
N LYS A 51 -14.91 -10.55 0.80
CA LYS A 51 -13.78 -11.39 1.24
C LYS A 51 -12.75 -10.64 2.07
N TRP A 52 -12.67 -9.32 1.92
CA TRP A 52 -11.82 -8.49 2.78
C TRP A 52 -12.21 -8.59 4.26
N GLN A 53 -13.50 -8.79 4.56
CA GLN A 53 -13.96 -8.88 5.94
C GLN A 53 -13.25 -9.99 6.70
N GLN A 54 -12.98 -11.12 6.05
CA GLN A 54 -12.26 -12.23 6.68
C GLN A 54 -10.84 -11.85 7.08
N VAL A 55 -10.15 -11.05 6.25
CA VAL A 55 -8.79 -10.58 6.57
C VAL A 55 -8.84 -9.49 7.65
N VAL A 56 -9.80 -8.57 7.58
CA VAL A 56 -10.02 -7.55 8.62
C VAL A 56 -10.24 -8.20 9.99
N ASP A 57 -11.07 -9.24 10.05
CA ASP A 57 -11.38 -9.94 11.30
C ASP A 57 -10.14 -10.66 11.89
N LEU A 58 -9.21 -11.10 11.03
CA LEU A 58 -7.95 -11.72 11.47
C LEU A 58 -6.93 -10.70 11.99
N TYR A 59 -6.99 -9.44 11.51
CA TYR A 59 -6.03 -8.39 11.86
C TYR A 59 -6.74 -7.10 12.32
N PRO A 60 -7.50 -7.17 13.43
CA PRO A 60 -8.24 -6.00 13.95
C PRO A 60 -7.32 -4.92 14.51
N GLU A 61 -6.04 -5.25 14.78
CA GLU A 61 -5.04 -4.31 15.24
C GLU A 61 -4.47 -3.41 14.14
N ALA A 62 -4.60 -3.80 12.86
CA ALA A 62 -4.16 -3.02 11.72
C ALA A 62 -5.19 -1.96 11.35
N GLU A 63 -4.74 -0.88 10.73
CA GLU A 63 -5.62 0.18 10.23
C GLU A 63 -6.10 -0.15 8.82
N TRP A 64 -7.41 -0.20 8.63
CA TRP A 64 -8.06 -0.54 7.37
C TRP A 64 -8.83 0.65 6.80
N ASN A 65 -8.51 1.03 5.57
CA ASN A 65 -9.14 2.15 4.87
C ASN A 65 -9.63 1.69 3.49
N PHE A 66 -10.95 1.81 3.26
CA PHE A 66 -11.60 1.40 2.03
C PHE A 66 -12.12 2.63 1.28
N TYR A 67 -11.60 2.86 0.09
CA TYR A 67 -11.91 4.03 -0.73
C TYR A 67 -12.66 3.62 -1.98
N LYS A 68 -13.93 4.01 -2.08
CA LYS A 68 -14.70 3.88 -3.31
C LYS A 68 -14.47 5.11 -4.20
N ASP A 69 -14.09 4.87 -5.45
CA ASP A 69 -13.95 5.92 -6.48
C ASP A 69 -15.34 6.36 -6.99
N LYS A 70 -16.05 7.14 -6.18
CA LYS A 70 -17.44 7.53 -6.46
C LYS A 70 -17.57 8.37 -7.74
N GLU A 71 -16.59 9.22 -7.99
CA GLU A 71 -16.58 10.13 -9.14
C GLU A 71 -16.03 9.49 -10.41
N GLY A 72 -15.44 8.30 -10.30
CA GLY A 72 -14.83 7.60 -11.43
C GLY A 72 -13.55 8.26 -11.92
N GLU A 73 -12.81 8.91 -11.04
CA GLU A 73 -11.57 9.63 -11.33
C GLU A 73 -10.53 8.75 -12.01
N LEU A 74 -10.45 7.49 -11.61
CA LEU A 74 -9.49 6.53 -12.16
C LEU A 74 -10.11 5.50 -13.13
N THR A 75 -11.42 5.54 -13.37
CA THR A 75 -12.13 4.47 -14.09
C THR A 75 -11.50 4.13 -15.44
N ASN A 76 -11.10 5.14 -16.21
CA ASN A 76 -10.47 4.94 -17.52
C ASN A 76 -8.98 4.61 -17.42
N LEU A 77 -8.29 5.16 -16.45
CA LEU A 77 -6.86 5.00 -16.26
C LEU A 77 -6.50 3.64 -15.68
N ILE A 78 -7.31 3.13 -14.73
CA ILE A 78 -7.06 1.85 -14.07
C ILE A 78 -7.28 0.66 -15.00
N SER A 79 -8.11 0.80 -16.05
CA SER A 79 -8.26 -0.21 -17.08
C SER A 79 -7.00 -0.39 -17.92
N ILE A 80 -6.14 0.64 -17.98
CA ILE A 80 -4.88 0.63 -18.70
C ILE A 80 -3.73 0.21 -17.80
N TYR A 81 -3.72 0.72 -16.55
CA TYR A 81 -2.62 0.48 -15.62
C TYR A 81 -3.12 0.46 -14.18
N ILE A 82 -3.32 -0.73 -13.64
CA ILE A 82 -3.85 -0.94 -12.27
C ILE A 82 -3.06 -0.18 -11.19
N PRO A 83 -1.70 -0.16 -11.19
CA PRO A 83 -0.94 0.50 -10.15
C PRO A 83 -1.19 2.01 -9.97
N ILE A 84 -1.85 2.67 -10.93
CA ILE A 84 -2.16 4.11 -10.84
C ILE A 84 -3.04 4.45 -9.62
N MET A 85 -3.79 3.47 -9.10
CA MET A 85 -4.61 3.67 -7.91
C MET A 85 -3.77 3.89 -6.64
N ARG A 86 -2.49 3.47 -6.61
CA ARG A 86 -1.62 3.58 -5.44
C ARG A 86 -1.33 5.02 -5.05
N PRO A 87 -0.80 5.89 -5.93
CA PRO A 87 -0.63 7.29 -5.59
C PRO A 87 -1.94 8.00 -5.28
N TRP A 88 -3.05 7.62 -5.93
CA TRP A 88 -4.38 8.17 -5.62
C TRP A 88 -4.83 7.80 -4.21
N LEU A 89 -4.67 6.53 -3.79
CA LEU A 89 -4.99 6.07 -2.44
C LEU A 89 -4.15 6.79 -1.37
N LEU A 90 -2.84 6.89 -1.60
CA LEU A 90 -1.93 7.60 -0.71
C LEU A 90 -2.31 9.07 -0.57
N TRP A 91 -2.61 9.75 -1.70
CA TRP A 91 -3.04 11.14 -1.69
C TRP A 91 -4.36 11.32 -0.92
N ARG A 92 -5.35 10.45 -1.14
CA ARG A 92 -6.64 10.46 -0.41
C ARG A 92 -6.42 10.29 1.08
N TYR A 93 -5.68 9.25 1.45
CA TYR A 93 -5.40 8.94 2.85
C TYR A 93 -4.69 10.11 3.54
N TRP A 94 -3.63 10.66 2.97
CA TRP A 94 -2.92 11.80 3.58
C TRP A 94 -3.74 13.08 3.62
N SER A 95 -4.64 13.28 2.69
CA SER A 95 -5.56 14.43 2.71
C SER A 95 -6.55 14.34 3.88
N GLU A 96 -6.92 13.11 4.29
CA GLU A 96 -7.83 12.84 5.40
C GLU A 96 -7.09 12.71 6.74
N HIS A 97 -5.79 12.39 6.72
CA HIS A 97 -4.92 12.14 7.87
C HIS A 97 -3.68 13.06 7.87
N PRO A 98 -3.86 14.38 8.12
CA PRO A 98 -2.74 15.33 8.10
C PRO A 98 -1.67 15.07 9.18
N GLU A 99 -2.00 14.32 10.23
CA GLU A 99 -1.06 13.87 11.27
C GLU A 99 0.01 12.91 10.73
N MET A 100 -0.22 12.27 9.59
CA MET A 100 0.74 11.35 8.98
C MET A 100 2.07 12.01 8.58
N LYS A 101 2.10 13.35 8.45
CA LYS A 101 3.35 14.11 8.26
C LYS A 101 4.35 13.94 9.41
N ASP A 102 3.86 13.57 10.60
CA ASP A 102 4.65 13.39 11.80
C ASP A 102 5.17 11.94 11.98
N HIS A 103 4.81 11.05 11.03
CA HIS A 103 5.26 9.66 10.98
C HIS A 103 6.27 9.41 9.87
N ALA A 104 7.14 8.43 10.08
CA ALA A 104 7.91 7.82 9.00
C ALA A 104 7.04 6.77 8.30
N ILE A 105 7.13 6.68 6.97
CA ILE A 105 6.31 5.75 6.19
C ILE A 105 7.19 4.81 5.40
N PHE A 106 6.95 3.52 5.59
CA PHE A 106 7.48 2.48 4.73
C PHE A 106 6.36 1.96 3.82
N TYR A 107 6.38 2.41 2.57
CA TYR A 107 5.45 1.91 1.57
C TYR A 107 6.00 0.64 0.94
N CYS A 108 5.18 -0.42 0.85
CA CYS A 108 5.54 -1.67 0.19
C CYS A 108 4.34 -2.31 -0.51
N ASP A 109 4.63 -3.15 -1.51
CA ASP A 109 3.64 -4.01 -2.12
C ASP A 109 3.30 -5.20 -1.20
N SER A 110 2.13 -5.77 -1.37
CA SER A 110 1.65 -6.88 -0.53
C SER A 110 2.30 -8.24 -0.83
N ASP A 111 3.14 -8.32 -1.84
CA ASP A 111 3.94 -9.52 -2.19
C ASP A 111 5.33 -9.53 -1.53
N ILE A 112 5.58 -8.60 -0.62
CA ILE A 112 6.80 -8.53 0.20
C ILE A 112 6.53 -9.20 1.54
N LEU A 113 7.40 -10.12 1.96
CA LEU A 113 7.34 -10.78 3.26
C LEU A 113 8.53 -10.39 4.13
N TRP A 114 8.27 -10.17 5.39
CA TRP A 114 9.27 -9.89 6.41
C TRP A 114 9.75 -11.22 7.02
N THR A 115 10.97 -11.63 6.74
CA THR A 115 11.47 -12.96 7.10
C THR A 115 12.33 -12.99 8.36
N ASP A 116 12.96 -11.87 8.70
CA ASP A 116 13.83 -11.75 9.87
C ASP A 116 13.42 -10.56 10.74
N LYS A 117 13.76 -10.64 12.03
CA LYS A 117 13.61 -9.50 12.95
C LYS A 117 14.61 -8.42 12.56
N PHE A 118 14.12 -7.47 11.78
CA PHE A 118 14.90 -6.33 11.31
C PHE A 118 14.30 -5.05 11.90
N ASN A 119 15.11 -4.32 12.64
CA ASN A 119 14.68 -3.02 13.14
C ASN A 119 15.04 -1.94 12.12
N ILE A 120 14.10 -1.63 11.25
CA ILE A 120 14.31 -0.60 10.22
C ILE A 120 14.54 0.79 10.82
N ASP A 121 14.04 1.04 12.04
CA ASP A 121 14.25 2.30 12.74
C ASP A 121 15.72 2.65 12.95
N ASP A 122 16.60 1.63 13.02
CA ASP A 122 18.05 1.83 13.15
C ASP A 122 18.71 2.39 11.88
N TYR A 123 18.00 2.41 10.76
CA TYR A 123 18.50 2.79 9.44
C TYR A 123 17.77 3.99 8.83
N ILE A 124 16.72 4.49 9.47
CA ILE A 124 15.93 5.62 8.98
C ILE A 124 16.39 6.91 9.66
N GLU A 125 16.66 7.92 8.87
CA GLU A 125 16.92 9.28 9.32
C GLU A 125 15.69 10.16 9.07
N ASP A 126 15.46 11.13 9.97
CA ASP A 126 14.38 12.09 9.79
C ASP A 126 14.61 12.95 8.52
N ASP A 127 13.54 13.21 7.79
CA ASP A 127 13.52 14.03 6.58
C ASP A 127 14.31 13.46 5.38
N VAL A 128 14.65 12.18 5.40
CA VAL A 128 15.28 11.47 4.29
C VAL A 128 14.27 10.58 3.57
N CYS A 129 14.23 10.68 2.23
CA CYS A 129 13.46 9.78 1.38
C CYS A 129 14.35 8.66 0.85
N TYR A 130 14.03 7.43 1.22
CA TYR A 130 14.74 6.23 0.78
C TYR A 130 13.99 5.61 -0.39
N LEU A 131 14.66 5.38 -1.49
CA LEU A 131 14.12 4.70 -2.66
C LEU A 131 14.87 3.39 -2.88
N SER A 132 14.17 2.39 -3.39
CA SER A 132 14.80 1.14 -3.79
C SER A 132 15.74 1.37 -4.97
N ASP A 133 17.02 1.00 -4.83
CA ASP A 133 17.99 1.01 -5.92
C ASP A 133 17.83 -0.24 -6.79
N THR A 134 16.77 -0.26 -7.58
CA THR A 134 16.54 -1.31 -8.57
C THR A 134 16.92 -0.80 -9.95
N ASN A 135 18.18 -0.92 -10.30
CA ASN A 135 18.69 -0.62 -11.66
C ASN A 135 17.94 -1.34 -12.80
N SER A 136 17.15 -2.39 -12.47
CA SER A 136 16.42 -3.19 -13.45
C SER A 136 15.11 -2.57 -13.93
N TYR A 137 14.50 -1.65 -13.16
CA TYR A 137 13.19 -1.09 -13.48
C TYR A 137 13.23 0.35 -14.02
N ILE A 138 14.33 1.04 -13.87
CA ILE A 138 14.48 2.43 -14.31
C ILE A 138 15.52 2.50 -15.43
N ASN A 139 15.22 1.88 -16.57
CA ASN A 139 15.94 2.20 -17.78
C ASN A 139 15.03 2.93 -18.76
N ALA A 140 15.63 3.75 -19.63
CA ALA A 140 14.90 4.55 -20.61
C ALA A 140 13.96 3.69 -21.47
N SER A 141 14.35 2.46 -21.82
CA SER A 141 13.54 1.56 -22.64
C SER A 141 12.25 1.08 -21.95
N TYR A 142 12.24 0.94 -20.63
CA TYR A 142 11.02 0.61 -19.91
C TYR A 142 10.03 1.78 -19.95
N PHE A 143 10.49 3.00 -19.73
CA PHE A 143 9.66 4.19 -19.84
C PHE A 143 9.17 4.40 -21.28
N ASP A 144 10.03 4.31 -22.27
CA ASP A 144 9.66 4.44 -23.67
C ASP A 144 8.59 3.44 -24.09
N SER A 145 8.67 2.19 -23.62
CA SER A 145 7.67 1.15 -23.93
C SER A 145 6.30 1.40 -23.29
N LYS A 146 6.22 2.22 -22.23
CA LYS A 146 4.97 2.53 -21.50
C LYS A 146 4.35 3.89 -21.88
N VAL A 147 5.17 4.83 -22.33
CA VAL A 147 4.70 6.18 -22.71
C VAL A 147 4.16 6.20 -24.15
N HIS A 148 4.59 5.28 -25.02
CA HIS A 148 4.18 5.21 -26.43
C HIS A 148 3.13 4.13 -26.73
N GLN A 149 2.50 3.53 -25.75
CA GLN A 149 1.31 2.67 -25.85
C GLN A 149 0.04 3.45 -25.53
#